data_5d4f8a69209e7d33846bd36db3f5bf35
#
_entry.id   5d4f8a69209e7d33846bd36db3f5bf35
#
_cell.length_a   1.000
_cell.length_b   1.000
_cell.length_c   1.000
_cell.angle_alpha   90.00
_cell.angle_beta   90.00
_cell.angle_gamma   90.00
#
_symmetry.space_group_name_H-M   'P 1'
#
loop_
_entity.id
_entity.type
_entity.pdbx_description
1 polymer ?
#
loop_
_entity_poly.entity_id
_entity_poly.type
_entity_poly.pdbx_seq_one_letter_code
_entity_poly.pdbx_strand_id
1 'polypeptide(L)'
;VQVIRFDHRDTGRSSVVDFDAHPYTIADMARDCLAVLDGHGLGSAHVAGTSLGGTIAQWLGVHAPDRVRSLTVMSSSPMGHDPRPAWARAQAGEPADPDDLPPPTPAFLEHVAAELPPGVESDVALFRVFNGPVRPFDEPAARAMLELALSRATDPAAAANHRRAVWMDAPDLHAPLSSITAPTSIVHGDQDPLHPLAHGEALAAAIPGAELHVVPGMGHVMTSPGLPEEVADLIRL
;
A
#
# COMPACT_ATOMS: atom_id res chain seq x y z
N VAL A 1 6.72 22.61 -5.05
CA VAL A 1 5.64 21.65 -5.31
C VAL A 1 4.62 21.73 -4.19
N GLN A 2 3.31 21.77 -4.51
CA GLN A 2 2.23 21.62 -3.55
C GLN A 2 1.97 20.13 -3.34
N VAL A 3 1.95 19.68 -2.07
CA VAL A 3 1.64 18.30 -1.70
C VAL A 3 0.24 18.26 -1.09
N ILE A 4 -0.60 17.35 -1.58
CA ILE A 4 -1.91 17.06 -1.03
C ILE A 4 -1.87 15.68 -0.39
N ARG A 5 -2.14 15.62 0.91
CA ARG A 5 -2.38 14.39 1.67
C ARG A 5 -3.75 14.50 2.29
N PHE A 6 -4.49 13.43 2.25
CA PHE A 6 -5.83 13.38 2.84
C PHE A 6 -6.04 12.07 3.59
N ASP A 7 -6.96 12.08 4.52
CA ASP A 7 -7.38 10.87 5.21
C ASP A 7 -8.35 10.11 4.28
N HIS A 8 -8.10 8.86 4.00
CA HIS A 8 -9.07 8.02 3.28
C HIS A 8 -10.35 7.86 4.09
N ARG A 9 -11.48 7.51 3.42
CA ARG A 9 -12.70 7.11 4.15
C ARG A 9 -12.33 6.13 5.26
N ASP A 10 -13.04 6.15 6.38
CA ASP A 10 -12.80 5.32 7.57
C ASP A 10 -11.48 5.58 8.31
N THR A 11 -10.73 6.63 7.95
CA THR A 11 -9.53 7.02 8.68
C THR A 11 -9.52 8.52 8.99
N GLY A 12 -8.76 8.89 10.03
CA GLY A 12 -8.55 10.27 10.41
C GLY A 12 -9.85 11.05 10.60
N ARG A 13 -10.01 12.16 9.89
CA ARG A 13 -11.19 13.05 9.96
C ARG A 13 -12.15 12.87 8.78
N SER A 14 -11.91 11.91 7.91
CA SER A 14 -12.78 11.59 6.80
C SER A 14 -14.03 10.84 7.26
N SER A 15 -14.99 10.66 6.34
CA SER A 15 -16.26 10.01 6.61
C SER A 15 -16.07 8.58 7.09
N VAL A 16 -16.80 8.21 8.13
CA VAL A 16 -16.94 6.83 8.60
C VAL A 16 -18.10 6.17 7.84
N VAL A 17 -17.85 4.98 7.32
CA VAL A 17 -18.82 4.24 6.50
C VAL A 17 -19.35 3.04 7.28
N ASP A 18 -20.65 2.88 7.35
CA ASP A 18 -21.26 1.60 7.74
C ASP A 18 -21.03 0.59 6.60
N PHE A 19 -19.95 -0.17 6.72
CA PHE A 19 -19.51 -1.08 5.67
C PHE A 19 -20.49 -2.22 5.41
N ASP A 20 -21.29 -2.61 6.40
CA ASP A 20 -22.28 -3.68 6.23
C ASP A 20 -23.49 -3.20 5.41
N ALA A 21 -23.88 -1.95 5.58
CA ALA A 21 -24.94 -1.33 4.81
C ALA A 21 -24.43 -0.80 3.45
N HIS A 22 -23.19 -0.34 3.40
CA HIS A 22 -22.61 0.34 2.22
C HIS A 22 -21.17 -0.15 1.98
N PRO A 23 -20.99 -1.41 1.55
CA PRO A 23 -19.65 -1.93 1.25
C PRO A 23 -19.01 -1.14 0.11
N TYR A 24 -17.70 -0.95 0.19
CA TYR A 24 -16.91 -0.28 -0.83
C TYR A 24 -15.67 -1.09 -1.19
N THR A 25 -15.09 -0.78 -2.34
CA THR A 25 -13.91 -1.44 -2.90
C THR A 25 -12.72 -0.48 -2.96
N ILE A 26 -11.55 -0.99 -3.34
CA ILE A 26 -10.37 -0.16 -3.65
C ILE A 26 -10.70 0.84 -4.79
N ALA A 27 -11.52 0.44 -5.76
CA ALA A 27 -11.94 1.33 -6.84
C ALA A 27 -12.74 2.54 -6.31
N ASP A 28 -13.56 2.37 -5.28
CA ASP A 28 -14.27 3.49 -4.65
C ASP A 28 -13.30 4.43 -3.92
N MET A 29 -12.27 3.89 -3.25
CA MET A 29 -11.22 4.70 -2.64
C MET A 29 -10.40 5.47 -3.68
N ALA A 30 -10.18 4.89 -4.87
CA ALA A 30 -9.54 5.59 -5.98
C ALA A 30 -10.41 6.73 -6.53
N ARG A 31 -11.73 6.55 -6.59
CA ARG A 31 -12.68 7.63 -6.96
C ARG A 31 -12.67 8.77 -5.94
N ASP A 32 -12.43 8.48 -4.64
CA ASP A 32 -12.23 9.54 -3.63
C ASP A 32 -11.01 10.40 -3.95
N CYS A 33 -9.91 9.81 -4.45
CA CYS A 33 -8.74 10.58 -4.89
C CYS A 33 -9.10 11.58 -6.02
N LEU A 34 -9.92 11.13 -6.98
CA LEU A 34 -10.40 12.02 -8.05
C LEU A 34 -11.28 13.16 -7.50
N ALA A 35 -12.16 12.84 -6.55
CA ALA A 35 -12.99 13.87 -5.89
C ALA A 35 -12.15 14.88 -5.11
N VAL A 36 -11.05 14.46 -4.49
CA VAL A 36 -10.09 15.37 -3.83
C VAL A 36 -9.42 16.28 -4.86
N LEU A 37 -8.99 15.77 -6.00
CA LEU A 37 -8.42 16.60 -7.08
C LEU A 37 -9.43 17.62 -7.58
N ASP A 38 -10.69 17.21 -7.79
CA ASP A 38 -11.78 18.08 -8.25
C ASP A 38 -12.07 19.16 -7.21
N GLY A 39 -12.11 18.81 -5.93
CA GLY A 39 -12.31 19.75 -4.83
C GLY A 39 -11.22 20.81 -4.71
N HIS A 40 -10.01 20.50 -5.19
CA HIS A 40 -8.89 21.45 -5.29
C HIS A 40 -8.81 22.16 -6.65
N GLY A 41 -9.72 21.90 -7.58
CA GLY A 41 -9.70 22.48 -8.93
C GLY A 41 -8.52 22.00 -9.79
N LEU A 42 -7.98 20.81 -9.51
CA LEU A 42 -6.82 20.27 -10.20
C LEU A 42 -7.25 19.28 -11.30
N GLY A 43 -6.86 19.56 -12.53
CA GLY A 43 -7.10 18.66 -13.67
C GLY A 43 -6.28 17.37 -13.60
N SER A 44 -5.05 17.41 -13.09
CA SER A 44 -4.16 16.25 -12.98
C SER A 44 -3.11 16.48 -11.90
N ALA A 45 -2.51 15.37 -11.42
CA ALA A 45 -1.46 15.38 -10.41
C ALA A 45 -0.39 14.32 -10.67
N HIS A 46 0.78 14.48 -10.03
CA HIS A 46 1.69 13.38 -9.77
C HIS A 46 1.12 12.57 -8.62
N VAL A 47 1.02 11.27 -8.79
CA VAL A 47 0.37 10.38 -7.80
C VAL A 47 1.42 9.46 -7.19
N ALA A 48 1.49 9.45 -5.87
CA ALA A 48 2.37 8.54 -5.12
C ALA A 48 1.56 7.79 -4.08
N GLY A 49 1.76 6.49 -3.99
CA GLY A 49 1.03 5.65 -3.03
C GLY A 49 1.85 4.45 -2.53
N THR A 50 1.70 4.13 -1.25
CA THR A 50 2.37 3.00 -0.60
C THR A 50 1.35 1.91 -0.28
N SER A 51 1.72 0.64 -0.50
CA SER A 51 0.90 -0.54 -0.18
C SER A 51 -0.49 -0.43 -0.82
N LEU A 52 -1.58 -0.38 -0.04
CA LEU A 52 -2.93 -0.11 -0.53
C LEU A 52 -2.99 1.17 -1.38
N GLY A 53 -2.29 2.24 -0.96
CA GLY A 53 -2.16 3.47 -1.75
C GLY A 53 -1.49 3.23 -3.11
N GLY A 54 -0.57 2.27 -3.19
CA GLY A 54 0.03 1.83 -4.44
C GLY A 54 -0.97 1.13 -5.37
N THR A 55 -1.87 0.31 -4.84
CA THR A 55 -2.96 -0.30 -5.62
C THR A 55 -3.95 0.77 -6.12
N ILE A 56 -4.31 1.74 -5.26
CA ILE A 56 -5.14 2.89 -5.64
C ILE A 56 -4.47 3.69 -6.77
N ALA A 57 -3.17 3.93 -6.68
CA ALA A 57 -2.41 4.64 -7.69
C ALA A 57 -2.40 3.90 -9.04
N GLN A 58 -2.24 2.58 -9.03
CA GLN A 58 -2.34 1.74 -10.23
C GLN A 58 -3.74 1.87 -10.86
N TRP A 59 -4.80 1.80 -10.05
CA TRP A 59 -6.16 1.97 -10.53
C TRP A 59 -6.36 3.34 -11.22
N LEU A 60 -5.83 4.41 -10.63
CA LEU A 60 -5.88 5.75 -11.23
C LEU A 60 -5.13 5.79 -12.57
N GLY A 61 -3.95 5.16 -12.65
CA GLY A 61 -3.17 5.08 -13.88
C GLY A 61 -3.90 4.37 -15.02
N VAL A 62 -4.70 3.35 -14.69
CA VAL A 62 -5.47 2.55 -15.66
C VAL A 62 -6.78 3.27 -16.07
N HIS A 63 -7.56 3.74 -15.07
CA HIS A 63 -8.95 4.17 -15.30
C HIS A 63 -9.12 5.68 -15.43
N ALA A 64 -8.10 6.46 -15.07
CA ALA A 64 -8.12 7.92 -15.14
C ALA A 64 -6.77 8.48 -15.64
N PRO A 65 -6.24 7.99 -16.80
CA PRO A 65 -4.89 8.35 -17.26
C PRO A 65 -4.71 9.85 -17.47
N ASP A 66 -5.73 10.58 -17.90
CA ASP A 66 -5.68 12.03 -18.08
C ASP A 66 -5.54 12.81 -16.75
N ARG A 67 -5.78 12.14 -15.61
CA ARG A 67 -5.66 12.71 -14.27
C ARG A 67 -4.30 12.45 -13.63
N VAL A 68 -3.46 11.60 -14.24
CA VAL A 68 -2.16 11.15 -13.70
C VAL A 68 -1.02 11.65 -14.58
N ARG A 69 -0.19 12.53 -14.05
CA ARG A 69 1.02 13.05 -14.73
C ARG A 69 2.19 12.09 -14.65
N SER A 70 2.38 11.51 -13.50
CA SER A 70 3.32 10.43 -13.23
C SER A 70 2.82 9.59 -12.07
N LEU A 71 3.34 8.39 -11.96
CA LEU A 71 2.97 7.41 -10.96
C LEU A 71 4.21 7.00 -10.15
N THR A 72 4.10 6.98 -8.83
CA THR A 72 5.08 6.34 -7.94
C THR A 72 4.36 5.31 -7.08
N VAL A 73 4.66 4.05 -7.30
CA VAL A 73 4.06 2.91 -6.56
C VAL A 73 5.11 2.36 -5.61
N MET A 74 4.82 2.37 -4.31
CA MET A 74 5.79 1.98 -3.28
C MET A 74 5.28 0.77 -2.51
N SER A 75 6.15 -0.22 -2.23
CA SER A 75 5.87 -1.38 -1.37
C SER A 75 4.49 -2.01 -1.65
N SER A 76 4.18 -2.29 -2.91
CA SER A 76 2.85 -2.75 -3.35
C SER A 76 2.97 -3.98 -4.27
N SER A 77 1.83 -4.59 -4.54
CA SER A 77 1.67 -5.73 -5.44
C SER A 77 0.90 -5.32 -6.70
N PRO A 78 1.00 -6.06 -7.81
CA PRO A 78 0.16 -5.83 -8.98
C PRO A 78 -1.33 -5.83 -8.62
N MET A 79 -2.05 -4.79 -9.08
CA MET A 79 -3.50 -4.70 -8.92
C MET A 79 -4.18 -5.93 -9.54
N GLY A 80 -5.15 -6.50 -8.82
CA GLY A 80 -5.85 -7.72 -9.26
C GLY A 80 -5.12 -9.03 -8.93
N HIS A 81 -3.89 -8.98 -8.40
CA HIS A 81 -3.26 -10.19 -7.87
C HIS A 81 -4.00 -10.70 -6.63
N ASP A 82 -4.38 -11.99 -6.66
CA ASP A 82 -4.98 -12.67 -5.51
C ASP A 82 -3.89 -13.38 -4.68
N PRO A 83 -3.53 -12.90 -3.50
CA PRO A 83 -2.50 -13.53 -2.68
C PRO A 83 -2.99 -14.75 -1.91
N ARG A 84 -4.31 -15.00 -1.84
CA ARG A 84 -4.92 -16.03 -0.99
C ARG A 84 -4.38 -17.44 -1.24
N PRO A 85 -4.19 -17.90 -2.50
CA PRO A 85 -3.65 -19.24 -2.75
C PRO A 85 -2.23 -19.41 -2.20
N ALA A 86 -1.34 -18.43 -2.43
CA ALA A 86 0.03 -18.47 -1.95
C ALA A 86 0.09 -18.43 -0.41
N TRP A 87 -0.75 -17.59 0.24
CA TRP A 87 -0.84 -17.52 1.69
C TRP A 87 -1.34 -18.83 2.29
N ALA A 88 -2.38 -19.43 1.72
CA ALA A 88 -2.93 -20.70 2.19
C ALA A 88 -1.87 -21.82 2.14
N ARG A 89 -1.14 -21.93 1.02
CA ARG A 89 -0.03 -22.90 0.90
C ARG A 89 1.06 -22.65 1.94
N ALA A 90 1.46 -21.40 2.12
CA ALA A 90 2.49 -21.06 3.11
C ALA A 90 2.06 -21.41 4.54
N GLN A 91 0.81 -21.16 4.92
CA GLN A 91 0.26 -21.51 6.22
C GLN A 91 0.14 -23.04 6.42
N ALA A 92 -0.14 -23.78 5.35
CA ALA A 92 -0.20 -25.24 5.37
C ALA A 92 1.20 -25.90 5.35
N GLY A 93 2.29 -25.13 5.18
CA GLY A 93 3.63 -25.66 5.00
C GLY A 93 3.82 -26.39 3.66
N GLU A 94 2.98 -26.08 2.68
CA GLU A 94 3.05 -26.64 1.33
C GLU A 94 4.11 -25.90 0.47
N PRO A 95 4.66 -26.57 -0.56
CA PRO A 95 5.57 -25.90 -1.49
C PRO A 95 4.91 -24.70 -2.19
N ALA A 96 5.71 -23.65 -2.42
CA ALA A 96 5.26 -22.53 -3.25
C ALA A 96 5.00 -22.99 -4.69
N ASP A 97 3.99 -22.39 -5.32
CA ASP A 97 3.77 -22.55 -6.75
C ASP A 97 4.75 -21.60 -7.50
N PRO A 98 5.54 -22.11 -8.45
CA PRO A 98 6.51 -21.28 -9.16
C PRO A 98 5.87 -20.17 -10.02
N ASP A 99 4.58 -20.29 -10.36
CA ASP A 99 3.84 -19.30 -11.15
C ASP A 99 3.17 -18.23 -10.27
N ASP A 100 3.17 -18.42 -8.94
CA ASP A 100 2.62 -17.43 -8.00
C ASP A 100 3.69 -16.44 -7.53
N LEU A 101 3.25 -15.22 -7.22
CA LEU A 101 4.08 -14.31 -6.43
C LEU A 101 4.27 -14.86 -5.02
N PRO A 102 5.46 -14.68 -4.41
CA PRO A 102 5.76 -15.28 -3.13
C PRO A 102 4.82 -14.76 -2.03
N PRO A 103 4.44 -15.62 -1.08
CA PRO A 103 3.66 -15.20 0.09
C PRO A 103 4.50 -14.28 0.99
N PRO A 104 3.87 -13.61 1.97
CA PRO A 104 4.59 -12.90 3.01
C PRO A 104 5.62 -13.79 3.72
N THR A 105 6.62 -13.16 4.30
CA THR A 105 7.67 -13.88 5.04
C THR A 105 7.11 -14.62 6.26
N PRO A 106 7.79 -15.69 6.73
CA PRO A 106 7.38 -16.40 7.94
C PRO A 106 7.21 -15.47 9.15
N ALA A 107 8.09 -14.49 9.34
CA ALA A 107 8.00 -13.53 10.45
C ALA A 107 6.69 -12.71 10.43
N PHE A 108 6.23 -12.31 9.24
CA PHE A 108 4.94 -11.64 9.11
C PHE A 108 3.77 -12.60 9.39
N LEU A 109 3.81 -13.81 8.84
CA LEU A 109 2.76 -14.82 9.07
C LEU A 109 2.64 -15.22 10.55
N GLU A 110 3.76 -15.37 11.24
CA GLU A 110 3.80 -15.62 12.70
C GLU A 110 3.19 -14.45 13.49
N HIS A 111 3.51 -13.20 13.10
CA HIS A 111 2.93 -12.03 13.75
C HIS A 111 1.40 -11.98 13.60
N VAL A 112 0.89 -12.23 12.38
CA VAL A 112 -0.56 -12.26 12.13
C VAL A 112 -1.25 -13.38 12.91
N ALA A 113 -0.61 -14.57 12.99
CA ALA A 113 -1.14 -15.72 13.73
C ALA A 113 -1.16 -15.50 15.26
N ALA A 114 -0.39 -14.55 15.78
CA ALA A 114 -0.36 -14.24 17.21
C ALA A 114 -1.61 -13.53 17.72
N GLU A 115 -2.49 -13.04 16.84
CA GLU A 115 -3.78 -12.40 17.16
C GLU A 115 -3.67 -11.39 18.33
N LEU A 116 -2.70 -10.49 18.27
CA LEU A 116 -2.47 -9.50 19.33
C LEU A 116 -3.70 -8.60 19.49
N PRO A 117 -4.02 -8.19 20.74
CA PRO A 117 -5.13 -7.29 20.99
C PRO A 117 -4.90 -5.95 20.28
N PRO A 118 -5.97 -5.34 19.69
CA PRO A 118 -5.82 -4.08 18.97
C PRO A 118 -5.32 -2.95 19.88
N GLY A 119 -4.46 -2.09 19.34
CA GLY A 119 -3.93 -0.92 20.06
C GLY A 119 -2.53 -0.54 19.58
N VAL A 120 -2.02 0.59 20.10
CA VAL A 120 -0.71 1.13 19.69
C VAL A 120 0.42 0.11 19.83
N GLU A 121 0.41 -0.71 20.88
CA GLU A 121 1.47 -1.69 21.12
C GLU A 121 1.51 -2.78 20.05
N SER A 122 0.36 -3.29 19.64
CA SER A 122 0.29 -4.27 18.55
C SER A 122 0.65 -3.65 17.20
N ASP A 123 0.25 -2.39 16.98
CA ASP A 123 0.61 -1.66 15.76
C ASP A 123 2.11 -1.38 15.69
N VAL A 124 2.74 -1.00 16.81
CA VAL A 124 4.20 -0.84 16.91
C VAL A 124 4.91 -2.17 16.66
N ALA A 125 4.39 -3.28 17.21
CA ALA A 125 4.94 -4.61 16.96
C ALA A 125 4.84 -4.99 15.46
N LEU A 126 3.71 -4.70 14.82
CA LEU A 126 3.54 -4.89 13.39
C LEU A 126 4.51 -4.02 12.58
N PHE A 127 4.67 -2.75 12.94
CA PHE A 127 5.59 -1.84 12.27
C PHE A 127 7.06 -2.29 12.41
N ARG A 128 7.41 -2.90 13.52
CA ARG A 128 8.73 -3.52 13.71
C ARG A 128 8.94 -4.69 12.73
N VAL A 129 7.92 -5.53 12.52
CA VAL A 129 7.98 -6.59 11.52
C VAL A 129 8.06 -5.99 10.11
N PHE A 130 7.23 -5.00 9.82
CA PHE A 130 7.22 -4.30 8.55
C PHE A 130 8.54 -3.57 8.22
N ASN A 131 9.27 -3.10 9.23
CA ASN A 131 10.58 -2.46 9.03
C ASN A 131 11.61 -3.44 8.42
N GLY A 132 11.42 -4.73 8.62
CA GLY A 132 12.41 -5.74 8.25
C GLY A 132 13.62 -5.76 9.20
N PRO A 133 14.54 -6.74 9.00
CA PRO A 133 15.59 -7.01 9.98
C PRO A 133 16.88 -6.21 9.76
N VAL A 134 17.04 -5.51 8.64
CA VAL A 134 18.33 -4.96 8.21
C VAL A 134 18.55 -3.53 8.70
N ARG A 135 17.58 -2.65 8.51
CA ARG A 135 17.69 -1.25 8.95
C ARG A 135 17.21 -1.09 10.40
N PRO A 136 17.78 -0.12 11.15
CA PRO A 136 17.30 0.19 12.49
C PRO A 136 15.83 0.58 12.48
N PHE A 137 15.05 0.06 13.44
CA PHE A 137 13.66 0.47 13.65
C PHE A 137 13.60 1.65 14.59
N ASP A 138 13.07 2.78 14.12
CA ASP A 138 12.81 3.96 14.95
C ASP A 138 11.45 3.81 15.66
N GLU A 139 11.44 3.06 16.77
CA GLU A 139 10.22 2.85 17.54
C GLU A 139 9.58 4.14 18.05
N PRO A 140 10.33 5.13 18.60
CA PRO A 140 9.74 6.39 19.01
C PRO A 140 9.03 7.12 17.89
N ALA A 141 9.61 7.18 16.68
CA ALA A 141 8.97 7.82 15.54
C ALA A 141 7.74 7.05 15.05
N ALA A 142 7.82 5.71 14.98
CA ALA A 142 6.69 4.85 14.62
C ALA A 142 5.53 5.01 15.61
N ARG A 143 5.80 4.99 16.91
CA ARG A 143 4.82 5.18 17.99
C ARG A 143 4.14 6.56 17.88
N ALA A 144 4.92 7.62 17.75
CA ALA A 144 4.38 8.98 17.64
C ALA A 144 3.46 9.12 16.40
N MET A 145 3.82 8.50 15.27
CA MET A 145 2.98 8.49 14.07
C MET A 145 1.66 7.74 14.30
N LEU A 146 1.69 6.57 14.93
CA LEU A 146 0.51 5.76 15.24
C LEU A 146 -0.41 6.46 16.25
N GLU A 147 0.15 7.04 17.30
CA GLU A 147 -0.60 7.84 18.30
C GLU A 147 -1.25 9.06 17.66
N LEU A 148 -0.54 9.77 16.78
CA LEU A 148 -1.09 10.88 16.03
C LEU A 148 -2.25 10.41 15.12
N ALA A 149 -2.11 9.29 14.43
CA ALA A 149 -3.16 8.73 13.58
C ALA A 149 -4.41 8.41 14.41
N LEU A 150 -4.25 7.75 15.56
CA LEU A 150 -5.34 7.43 16.46
C LEU A 150 -6.01 8.69 17.04
N SER A 151 -5.22 9.68 17.45
CA SER A 151 -5.76 10.94 18.01
C SER A 151 -6.59 11.74 17.00
N ARG A 152 -6.35 11.53 15.71
CA ARG A 152 -7.09 12.18 14.62
C ARG A 152 -8.33 11.41 14.20
N ALA A 153 -8.40 10.10 14.50
CA ALA A 153 -9.47 9.24 14.02
C ALA A 153 -10.82 9.59 14.66
N THR A 154 -11.82 9.81 13.82
CA THR A 154 -13.23 9.99 14.25
C THR A 154 -13.75 8.69 14.86
N ASP A 155 -13.44 7.56 14.24
CA ASP A 155 -13.68 6.20 14.75
C ASP A 155 -12.45 5.33 14.42
N PRO A 156 -11.60 5.03 15.41
CA PRO A 156 -10.42 4.18 15.21
C PRO A 156 -10.75 2.78 14.71
N ALA A 157 -11.93 2.23 15.04
CA ALA A 157 -12.31 0.89 14.64
C ALA A 157 -12.67 0.81 13.14
N ALA A 158 -13.13 1.92 12.55
CA ALA A 158 -13.52 1.97 11.15
C ALA A 158 -12.37 1.66 10.18
N ALA A 159 -11.12 1.93 10.56
CA ALA A 159 -9.94 1.61 9.74
C ALA A 159 -9.87 0.11 9.35
N ALA A 160 -10.48 -0.79 10.13
CA ALA A 160 -10.60 -2.21 9.80
C ALA A 160 -11.37 -2.47 8.50
N ASN A 161 -12.23 -1.53 8.06
CA ASN A 161 -12.97 -1.63 6.82
C ASN A 161 -12.03 -1.64 5.59
N HIS A 162 -10.85 -1.01 5.67
CA HIS A 162 -9.87 -1.08 4.59
C HIS A 162 -9.43 -2.52 4.29
N ARG A 163 -9.23 -3.37 5.31
CA ARG A 163 -8.94 -4.79 5.07
C ARG A 163 -10.10 -5.50 4.40
N ARG A 164 -11.34 -5.16 4.79
CA ARG A 164 -12.54 -5.71 4.15
C ARG A 164 -12.59 -5.30 2.67
N ALA A 165 -12.34 -4.03 2.37
CA ALA A 165 -12.31 -3.50 1.01
C ALA A 165 -11.24 -4.15 0.12
N VAL A 166 -10.03 -4.41 0.67
CA VAL A 166 -8.95 -5.11 -0.04
C VAL A 166 -9.35 -6.52 -0.48
N TRP A 167 -10.17 -7.20 0.32
CA TRP A 167 -10.62 -8.56 0.00
C TRP A 167 -11.89 -8.62 -0.86
N MET A 168 -12.48 -7.46 -1.16
CA MET A 168 -13.60 -7.39 -2.09
C MET A 168 -13.11 -7.43 -3.53
N ASP A 169 -13.58 -8.42 -4.28
CA ASP A 169 -13.34 -8.45 -5.72
C ASP A 169 -14.16 -7.38 -6.43
N ALA A 170 -13.53 -6.74 -7.40
CA ALA A 170 -14.19 -5.77 -8.27
C ALA A 170 -13.62 -5.90 -9.69
N PRO A 171 -14.48 -5.94 -10.73
CA PRO A 171 -14.02 -6.10 -12.11
C PRO A 171 -12.96 -5.07 -12.54
N ASP A 172 -13.05 -3.87 -12.01
CA ASP A 172 -12.12 -2.77 -12.28
C ASP A 172 -10.68 -3.08 -11.83
N LEU A 173 -10.50 -4.01 -10.86
CA LEU A 173 -9.17 -4.37 -10.37
C LEU A 173 -8.44 -5.34 -11.31
N HIS A 174 -9.13 -5.96 -12.25
CA HIS A 174 -8.55 -6.91 -13.22
C HIS A 174 -8.18 -6.28 -14.55
N ALA A 175 -8.28 -4.94 -14.66
CA ALA A 175 -7.85 -4.25 -15.85
C ALA A 175 -6.32 -4.32 -16.03
N PRO A 176 -5.81 -4.46 -17.26
CA PRO A 176 -4.40 -4.73 -17.49
C PRO A 176 -3.53 -3.50 -17.15
N LEU A 177 -2.52 -3.70 -16.33
CA LEU A 177 -1.52 -2.67 -15.98
C LEU A 177 -0.72 -2.18 -17.20
N SER A 178 -0.68 -2.97 -18.26
CA SER A 178 -0.07 -2.57 -19.55
C SER A 178 -0.78 -1.39 -20.23
N SER A 179 -1.96 -0.98 -19.76
CA SER A 179 -2.66 0.22 -20.23
C SER A 179 -2.18 1.51 -19.56
N ILE A 180 -1.36 1.43 -18.51
CA ILE A 180 -0.80 2.61 -17.85
C ILE A 180 0.20 3.26 -18.82
N THR A 181 -0.04 4.53 -19.12
CA THR A 181 0.80 5.34 -20.03
C THR A 181 1.61 6.41 -19.30
N ALA A 182 1.26 6.71 -18.05
CA ALA A 182 1.97 7.68 -17.24
C ALA A 182 3.40 7.18 -16.92
N PRO A 183 4.42 8.04 -16.96
CA PRO A 183 5.76 7.70 -16.47
C PRO A 183 5.68 7.15 -15.06
N THR A 184 6.22 5.93 -14.83
CA THR A 184 6.01 5.20 -13.59
C THR A 184 7.34 4.84 -12.92
N SER A 185 7.45 5.13 -11.63
CA SER A 185 8.50 4.62 -10.74
C SER A 185 7.90 3.60 -9.78
N ILE A 186 8.57 2.46 -9.65
CA ILE A 186 8.29 1.46 -8.63
C ILE A 186 9.41 1.55 -7.58
N VAL A 187 9.07 1.81 -6.33
CA VAL A 187 10.02 1.85 -5.21
C VAL A 187 9.74 0.69 -4.28
N HIS A 188 10.69 -0.22 -4.12
CA HIS A 188 10.46 -1.44 -3.36
C HIS A 188 11.67 -1.82 -2.52
N GLY A 189 11.40 -2.22 -1.27
CA GLY A 189 12.44 -2.70 -0.37
C GLY A 189 12.80 -4.17 -0.64
N ASP A 190 14.09 -4.51 -0.56
CA ASP A 190 14.54 -5.91 -0.68
C ASP A 190 14.27 -6.74 0.60
N GLN A 191 13.79 -6.09 1.66
CA GLN A 191 13.42 -6.69 2.94
C GLN A 191 11.93 -6.57 3.25
N ASP A 192 11.07 -6.28 2.27
CA ASP A 192 9.63 -6.16 2.49
C ASP A 192 9.04 -7.51 2.93
N PRO A 193 8.53 -7.63 4.16
CA PRO A 193 8.02 -8.90 4.68
C PRO A 193 6.59 -9.23 4.23
N LEU A 194 5.84 -8.24 3.76
CA LEU A 194 4.47 -8.42 3.29
C LEU A 194 4.43 -8.69 1.79
N HIS A 195 5.15 -7.88 1.03
CA HIS A 195 5.31 -8.02 -0.41
C HIS A 195 6.79 -8.21 -0.74
N PRO A 196 7.32 -9.45 -0.73
CA PRO A 196 8.71 -9.70 -1.13
C PRO A 196 9.04 -9.06 -2.47
N LEU A 197 10.32 -8.74 -2.72
CA LEU A 197 10.80 -7.95 -3.86
C LEU A 197 10.20 -8.38 -5.22
N ALA A 198 9.91 -9.66 -5.40
CA ALA A 198 9.29 -10.18 -6.62
C ALA A 198 7.95 -9.48 -6.98
N HIS A 199 7.23 -8.91 -5.99
CA HIS A 199 6.02 -8.11 -6.28
C HIS A 199 6.38 -6.79 -6.98
N GLY A 200 7.45 -6.13 -6.56
CA GLY A 200 7.97 -4.92 -7.22
C GLY A 200 8.49 -5.21 -8.63
N GLU A 201 9.18 -6.34 -8.80
CA GLU A 201 9.66 -6.81 -10.11
C GLU A 201 8.49 -7.12 -11.05
N ALA A 202 7.44 -7.79 -10.55
CA ALA A 202 6.24 -8.06 -11.31
C ALA A 202 5.49 -6.79 -11.73
N LEU A 203 5.43 -5.77 -10.84
CA LEU A 203 4.88 -4.45 -11.18
C LEU A 203 5.67 -3.79 -12.31
N ALA A 204 6.99 -3.77 -12.21
CA ALA A 204 7.86 -3.18 -13.22
C ALA A 204 7.72 -3.90 -14.58
N ALA A 205 7.55 -5.22 -14.56
CA ALA A 205 7.34 -6.00 -15.77
C ALA A 205 5.95 -5.77 -16.40
N ALA A 206 4.92 -5.51 -15.57
CA ALA A 206 3.54 -5.34 -16.02
C ALA A 206 3.24 -3.95 -16.59
N ILE A 207 3.97 -2.91 -16.17
CA ILE A 207 3.74 -1.50 -16.55
C ILE A 207 4.78 -1.07 -17.58
N PRO A 208 4.38 -0.71 -18.82
CA PRO A 208 5.33 -0.33 -19.87
C PRO A 208 6.21 0.87 -19.48
N GLY A 209 7.52 0.70 -19.55
CA GLY A 209 8.47 1.76 -19.24
C GLY A 209 8.59 2.12 -17.76
N ALA A 210 8.06 1.30 -16.86
CA ALA A 210 8.26 1.50 -15.42
C ALA A 210 9.72 1.28 -15.03
N GLU A 211 10.20 2.12 -14.12
CA GLU A 211 11.55 2.03 -13.55
C GLU A 211 11.45 1.45 -12.13
N LEU A 212 12.15 0.34 -11.88
CA LEU A 212 12.23 -0.26 -10.55
C LEU A 212 13.43 0.29 -9.78
N HIS A 213 13.15 0.87 -8.62
CA HIS A 213 14.14 1.32 -7.65
C HIS A 213 14.09 0.39 -6.44
N VAL A 214 15.07 -0.51 -6.33
CA VAL A 214 15.23 -1.36 -5.16
C VAL A 214 15.98 -0.60 -4.09
N VAL A 215 15.36 -0.45 -2.90
CA VAL A 215 15.96 0.26 -1.77
C VAL A 215 16.56 -0.76 -0.80
N PRO A 216 17.91 -0.83 -0.69
CA PRO A 216 18.58 -1.84 0.12
C PRO A 216 18.21 -1.76 1.61
N GLY A 217 17.82 -2.89 2.19
CA GLY A 217 17.43 -3.01 3.59
C GLY A 217 16.08 -2.41 3.96
N MET A 218 15.36 -1.80 3.03
CA MET A 218 14.02 -1.27 3.28
C MET A 218 13.02 -2.43 3.40
N GLY A 219 12.19 -2.37 4.44
CA GLY A 219 11.02 -3.22 4.61
C GLY A 219 9.77 -2.68 3.91
N HIS A 220 8.59 -2.94 4.50
CA HIS A 220 7.29 -2.49 3.99
C HIS A 220 6.98 -1.02 4.35
N VAL A 221 7.58 -0.52 5.43
CA VAL A 221 7.35 0.83 5.96
C VAL A 221 8.65 1.64 6.03
N MET A 222 8.54 2.95 6.01
CA MET A 222 9.67 3.88 5.98
C MET A 222 9.96 4.44 7.38
N THR A 223 10.11 3.54 8.37
CA THR A 223 10.33 3.90 9.78
C THR A 223 11.80 3.93 10.20
N SER A 224 12.72 3.59 9.31
CA SER A 224 14.16 3.68 9.60
C SER A 224 14.66 5.12 9.45
N PRO A 225 15.59 5.57 10.32
CA PRO A 225 16.17 6.92 10.20
C PRO A 225 16.80 7.18 8.83
N GLY A 226 16.46 8.30 8.21
CA GLY A 226 16.95 8.73 6.90
C GLY A 226 16.27 8.05 5.69
N LEU A 227 15.49 7.00 5.91
CA LEU A 227 14.80 6.29 4.85
C LEU A 227 13.67 7.11 4.18
N PRO A 228 12.86 7.89 4.92
CA PRO A 228 11.85 8.75 4.28
C PRO A 228 12.43 9.75 3.29
N GLU A 229 13.60 10.34 3.60
CA GLU A 229 14.30 11.27 2.73
C GLU A 229 14.85 10.55 1.49
N GLU A 230 15.49 9.40 1.67
CA GLU A 230 15.99 8.55 0.58
C GLU A 230 14.86 8.17 -0.40
N VAL A 231 13.70 7.76 0.11
CA VAL A 231 12.54 7.41 -0.71
C VAL A 231 11.90 8.64 -1.37
N ALA A 232 11.88 9.78 -0.68
CA ALA A 232 11.32 11.01 -1.24
C ALA A 232 12.05 11.45 -2.52
N ASP A 233 13.35 11.23 -2.62
CA ASP A 233 14.16 11.53 -3.81
C ASP A 233 13.83 10.64 -5.01
N LEU A 234 13.17 9.51 -4.78
CA LEU A 234 12.71 8.56 -5.82
C LEU A 234 11.28 8.82 -6.30
N ILE A 235 10.54 9.75 -5.64
CA ILE A 235 9.20 10.12 -6.07
C ILE A 235 9.28 10.90 -7.37
N ARG A 236 8.65 10.37 -8.41
CA ARG A 236 8.64 10.99 -9.73
C ARG A 236 7.65 12.17 -9.77
N LEU A 237 8.17 13.36 -10.04
CA LEU A 237 7.42 14.61 -10.18
C LEU A 237 7.44 15.12 -11.62
#